data_e6db26c43a162f079697f616d98c68ef
#
_entry.id   e6db26c43a162f079697f616d98c68ef
#
_cell.length_a   1.000
_cell.length_b   1.000
_cell.length_c   1.000
_cell.angle_alpha   90.00
_cell.angle_beta   90.00
_cell.angle_gamma   90.00
#
_symmetry.space_group_name_H-M   'P 1'
#
loop_
_entity.id
_entity.type
_entity.pdbx_description
1 polymer ?
#
loop_
_entity_poly.entity_id
_entity_poly.type
_entity_poly.pdbx_seq_one_letter_code
_entity_poly.pdbx_strand_id
1 'polypeptide(L)'
;MGHAWYGNWMFWTLSGSGLAVVLIALGFWAWLRVTAVQRGVTGTLRNISDRLVRDVILPDGIGGFVPVDALVLRGRQLFVLDIRDVEGAIFGAEKMDIWTAMGRKRRYQFDNPIRPMHDRVTAVKLLAPGCDTAARILFTSRGHFPKGRPDGVQLLEEFAQPLLRAKQKGPVSIPDDLQSVWNGICEAANVLPGRERPERISRS
;
A
#
# COMPACT_ATOMS: atom_id res chain seq x y z
N MET A 1 3.97 0.27 -70.84
CA MET A 1 5.00 0.08 -69.79
C MET A 1 4.50 0.78 -68.51
N GLY A 2 3.98 0.05 -67.58
CA GLY A 2 3.45 0.56 -66.33
C GLY A 2 3.36 -0.59 -65.35
N HIS A 3 4.41 -0.84 -64.60
CA HIS A 3 4.40 -1.88 -63.57
C HIS A 3 5.01 -1.38 -62.25
N ALA A 4 4.26 -1.72 -61.18
CA ALA A 4 4.73 -1.98 -59.85
C ALA A 4 5.10 -0.79 -58.93
N TRP A 5 4.06 -0.16 -58.36
CA TRP A 5 4.24 0.67 -57.14
C TRP A 5 3.30 0.28 -55.98
N TYR A 6 2.65 -0.89 -56.03
CA TYR A 6 1.68 -1.30 -54.99
C TYR A 6 2.22 -2.26 -53.94
N GLY A 7 3.55 -2.57 -53.93
CA GLY A 7 4.10 -3.62 -53.05
C GLY A 7 4.60 -3.22 -51.67
N ASN A 8 4.91 -1.93 -51.42
CA ASN A 8 5.68 -1.57 -50.25
C ASN A 8 4.86 -1.02 -49.06
N TRP A 9 3.68 -0.49 -49.28
CA TRP A 9 2.90 0.08 -48.16
C TRP A 9 2.18 -0.97 -47.32
N MET A 10 1.87 -2.12 -47.90
CA MET A 10 1.21 -3.22 -47.19
C MET A 10 2.10 -3.92 -46.17
N PHE A 11 3.41 -3.93 -46.37
CA PHE A 11 4.39 -4.46 -45.39
C PHE A 11 4.56 -3.55 -44.18
N TRP A 12 4.50 -2.25 -44.32
CA TRP A 12 4.63 -1.29 -43.22
C TRP A 12 3.38 -1.21 -42.32
N THR A 13 2.21 -1.44 -42.87
CA THR A 13 0.96 -1.46 -42.07
C THR A 13 0.83 -2.73 -41.23
N LEU A 14 1.33 -3.88 -41.68
CA LEU A 14 1.31 -5.14 -40.94
C LEU A 14 2.35 -5.17 -39.82
N SER A 15 3.51 -4.53 -40.00
CA SER A 15 4.54 -4.47 -38.94
C SER A 15 4.19 -3.48 -37.81
N GLY A 16 3.54 -2.37 -38.12
CA GLY A 16 3.09 -1.39 -37.12
C GLY A 16 1.98 -1.90 -36.21
N SER A 17 1.01 -2.64 -36.78
CA SER A 17 -0.08 -3.23 -35.99
C SER A 17 0.40 -4.35 -35.04
N GLY A 18 1.38 -5.16 -35.46
CA GLY A 18 1.97 -6.19 -34.59
C GLY A 18 2.68 -5.62 -33.39
N LEU A 19 3.45 -4.54 -33.58
CA LEU A 19 4.16 -3.86 -32.47
C LEU A 19 3.18 -3.23 -31.48
N ALA A 20 2.12 -2.60 -31.96
CA ALA A 20 1.09 -2.02 -31.11
C ALA A 20 0.37 -3.07 -30.25
N VAL A 21 0.02 -4.22 -30.81
CA VAL A 21 -0.60 -5.33 -30.07
C VAL A 21 0.33 -5.86 -28.98
N VAL A 22 1.63 -6.01 -29.27
CA VAL A 22 2.62 -6.46 -28.28
C VAL A 22 2.75 -5.45 -27.14
N LEU A 23 2.81 -4.15 -27.42
CA LEU A 23 2.89 -3.12 -26.38
C LEU A 23 1.62 -3.07 -25.52
N ILE A 24 0.45 -3.21 -26.11
CA ILE A 24 -0.83 -3.28 -25.39
C ILE A 24 -0.87 -4.53 -24.50
N ALA A 25 -0.44 -5.69 -25.01
CA ALA A 25 -0.38 -6.93 -24.25
C ALA A 25 0.60 -6.84 -23.07
N LEU A 26 1.77 -6.23 -23.28
CA LEU A 26 2.76 -6.00 -22.21
C LEU A 26 2.23 -5.01 -21.17
N GLY A 27 1.58 -3.93 -21.58
CA GLY A 27 0.94 -2.96 -20.69
C GLY A 27 -0.19 -3.60 -19.87
N PHE A 28 -1.04 -4.39 -20.51
CA PHE A 28 -2.11 -5.13 -19.85
C PHE A 28 -1.57 -6.18 -18.86
N TRP A 29 -0.52 -6.91 -19.24
CA TRP A 29 0.12 -7.87 -18.36
C TRP A 29 0.78 -7.21 -17.14
N ALA A 30 1.47 -6.08 -17.34
CA ALA A 30 2.04 -5.29 -16.25
C ALA A 30 0.92 -4.77 -15.31
N TRP A 31 -0.17 -4.26 -15.87
CA TRP A 31 -1.33 -3.82 -15.11
C TRP A 31 -1.97 -4.96 -14.29
N LEU A 32 -2.12 -6.16 -14.88
CA LEU A 32 -2.62 -7.35 -14.18
C LEU A 32 -1.71 -7.75 -13.01
N ARG A 33 -0.39 -7.66 -13.18
CA ARG A 33 0.56 -7.96 -12.09
C ARG A 33 0.46 -6.97 -10.94
N VAL A 34 0.43 -5.68 -11.23
CA VAL A 34 0.30 -4.64 -10.20
C VAL A 34 -1.02 -4.80 -9.45
N THR A 35 -2.13 -5.02 -10.16
CA THR A 35 -3.44 -5.21 -9.53
C THR A 35 -3.52 -6.51 -8.71
N ALA A 36 -2.83 -7.58 -9.13
CA ALA A 36 -2.80 -8.84 -8.38
C ALA A 36 -2.07 -8.68 -7.04
N VAL A 37 -0.92 -8.00 -7.01
CA VAL A 37 -0.20 -7.69 -5.76
C VAL A 37 -1.06 -6.83 -4.84
N GLN A 38 -1.69 -5.79 -5.36
CA GLN A 38 -2.57 -4.91 -4.58
C GLN A 38 -3.78 -5.65 -4.01
N ARG A 39 -4.38 -6.57 -4.77
CA ARG A 39 -5.48 -7.41 -4.29
C ARG A 39 -5.01 -8.36 -3.18
N GLY A 40 -3.83 -8.96 -3.32
CA GLY A 40 -3.21 -9.81 -2.30
C GLY A 40 -2.98 -9.06 -0.99
N VAL A 41 -2.38 -7.86 -1.06
CA VAL A 41 -2.17 -6.99 0.10
C VAL A 41 -3.50 -6.63 0.77
N THR A 42 -4.48 -6.16 -0.02
CA THR A 42 -5.81 -5.78 0.50
C THR A 42 -6.52 -6.97 1.15
N GLY A 43 -6.46 -8.15 0.52
CA GLY A 43 -7.03 -9.38 1.07
C GLY A 43 -6.40 -9.74 2.42
N THR A 44 -5.07 -9.69 2.52
CA THR A 44 -4.35 -9.95 3.76
C THR A 44 -4.76 -8.97 4.86
N LEU A 45 -4.76 -7.65 4.57
CA LEU A 45 -5.15 -6.64 5.55
C LEU A 45 -6.60 -6.78 6.00
N ARG A 46 -7.53 -7.06 5.08
CA ARG A 46 -8.95 -7.30 5.42
C ARG A 46 -9.12 -8.54 6.31
N ASN A 47 -8.31 -9.56 6.08
CA ASN A 47 -8.35 -10.79 6.89
C ASN A 47 -7.86 -10.57 8.33
N ILE A 48 -6.90 -9.69 8.57
CA ILE A 48 -6.34 -9.43 9.91
C ILE A 48 -7.07 -8.33 10.68
N SER A 49 -7.79 -7.46 9.99
CA SER A 49 -8.44 -6.27 10.58
C SER A 49 -9.86 -6.58 11.09
N ASP A 50 -10.30 -5.81 12.06
CA ASP A 50 -11.70 -5.68 12.42
C ASP A 50 -12.32 -4.52 11.61
N ARG A 51 -11.51 -3.47 11.33
CA ARG A 51 -11.82 -2.37 10.42
C ARG A 51 -10.59 -2.01 9.62
N LEU A 52 -10.80 -1.66 8.37
CA LEU A 52 -9.74 -1.28 7.42
C LEU A 52 -10.19 -0.08 6.60
N VAL A 53 -9.32 0.90 6.49
CA VAL A 53 -9.42 1.95 5.48
C VAL A 53 -8.10 2.05 4.73
N ARG A 54 -8.17 2.32 3.43
CA ARG A 54 -6.97 2.38 2.57
C ARG A 54 -6.96 3.62 1.71
N ASP A 55 -5.72 4.01 1.36
CA ASP A 55 -5.45 5.06 0.38
C ASP A 55 -6.20 6.36 0.71
N VAL A 56 -6.07 6.82 1.94
CA VAL A 56 -6.74 8.03 2.45
C VAL A 56 -5.76 9.16 2.68
N ILE A 57 -6.30 10.36 2.66
CA ILE A 57 -5.58 11.58 2.99
C ILE A 57 -6.20 12.14 4.27
N LEU A 58 -5.36 12.34 5.28
CA LEU A 58 -5.76 12.87 6.59
C LEU A 58 -5.26 14.30 6.78
N PRO A 59 -6.00 15.17 7.47
CA PRO A 59 -5.49 16.48 7.86
C PRO A 59 -4.34 16.34 8.87
N ASP A 60 -3.29 17.15 8.72
CA ASP A 60 -2.13 17.16 9.61
C ASP A 60 -2.29 18.06 10.85
N GLY A 61 -3.41 18.77 10.94
CA GLY A 61 -3.73 19.71 12.03
C GLY A 61 -3.11 21.11 11.90
N ILE A 62 -2.30 21.35 10.90
CA ILE A 62 -1.66 22.66 10.62
C ILE A 62 -2.05 23.26 9.26
N GLY A 63 -3.10 22.69 8.65
CA GLY A 63 -3.64 23.15 7.36
C GLY A 63 -3.14 22.37 6.15
N GLY A 64 -2.30 21.35 6.34
CA GLY A 64 -1.85 20.42 5.32
C GLY A 64 -2.56 19.07 5.40
N PHE A 65 -2.09 18.14 4.54
CA PHE A 65 -2.65 16.81 4.43
C PHE A 65 -1.55 15.76 4.29
N VAL A 66 -1.75 14.62 4.92
CA VAL A 66 -0.80 13.49 4.91
C VAL A 66 -1.46 12.26 4.28
N PRO A 67 -0.86 11.67 3.24
CA PRO A 67 -1.36 10.42 2.67
C PRO A 67 -1.01 9.23 3.58
N VAL A 68 -1.99 8.36 3.80
CA VAL A 68 -1.86 7.12 4.59
C VAL A 68 -2.32 5.95 3.73
N ASP A 69 -1.44 4.96 3.55
CA ASP A 69 -1.72 3.81 2.68
C ASP A 69 -2.77 2.89 3.28
N ALA A 70 -2.71 2.64 4.60
CA ALA A 70 -3.76 1.91 5.29
C ALA A 70 -3.81 2.24 6.79
N LEU A 71 -5.03 2.24 7.32
CA LEU A 71 -5.32 2.20 8.75
C LEU A 71 -6.03 0.88 9.05
N VAL A 72 -5.53 0.17 10.03
CA VAL A 72 -6.07 -1.12 10.48
C VAL A 72 -6.43 -1.00 11.95
N LEU A 73 -7.70 -1.18 12.28
CA LEU A 73 -8.15 -1.34 13.65
C LEU A 73 -8.24 -2.83 13.97
N ARG A 74 -7.59 -3.24 15.04
CA ARG A 74 -7.65 -4.62 15.56
C ARG A 74 -7.80 -4.59 17.08
N GLY A 75 -8.97 -4.98 17.58
CA GLY A 75 -9.32 -4.86 19.00
C GLY A 75 -9.21 -3.41 19.47
N ARG A 76 -8.25 -3.13 20.36
CA ARG A 76 -7.97 -1.79 20.87
C ARG A 76 -6.79 -1.08 20.19
N GLN A 77 -6.14 -1.72 19.25
CA GLN A 77 -4.93 -1.19 18.61
C GLN A 77 -5.22 -0.67 17.21
N LEU A 78 -4.77 0.56 16.94
CA LEU A 78 -4.84 1.21 15.65
C LEU A 78 -3.45 1.19 15.00
N PHE A 79 -3.34 0.50 13.86
CA PHE A 79 -2.11 0.46 13.08
C PHE A 79 -2.14 1.46 11.94
N VAL A 80 -1.09 2.28 11.87
CA VAL A 80 -0.80 3.17 10.74
C VAL A 80 0.21 2.46 9.86
N LEU A 81 -0.16 2.14 8.63
CA LEU A 81 0.63 1.31 7.75
C LEU A 81 1.11 2.08 6.52
N ASP A 82 2.41 1.95 6.21
CA ASP A 82 3.04 2.29 4.92
C ASP A 82 3.33 0.97 4.21
N ILE A 83 2.87 0.81 2.97
CA ILE A 83 2.95 -0.45 2.24
C ILE A 83 3.82 -0.29 1.01
N ARG A 84 4.92 -1.03 0.97
CA ARG A 84 5.93 -0.96 -0.08
C ARG A 84 6.03 -2.26 -0.86
N ASP A 85 5.79 -2.18 -2.17
CA ASP A 85 6.06 -3.29 -3.09
C ASP A 85 7.40 -3.07 -3.78
N VAL A 86 8.46 -3.59 -3.15
CA VAL A 86 9.85 -3.44 -3.59
C VAL A 86 10.44 -4.81 -3.85
N GLU A 87 11.00 -5.03 -5.05
CA GLU A 87 11.58 -6.31 -5.43
C GLU A 87 13.08 -6.36 -5.16
N GLY A 88 13.54 -7.49 -4.58
CA GLY A 88 14.96 -7.80 -4.43
C GLY A 88 15.51 -7.55 -3.03
N ALA A 89 16.84 -7.48 -2.94
CA ALA A 89 17.57 -7.24 -1.71
C ALA A 89 17.50 -5.76 -1.32
N ILE A 90 16.94 -5.46 -0.16
CA ILE A 90 16.75 -4.08 0.33
C ILE A 90 17.80 -3.78 1.38
N PHE A 91 18.46 -2.65 1.20
CA PHE A 91 19.48 -2.12 2.10
C PHE A 91 19.04 -0.73 2.56
N GLY A 92 18.78 -0.60 3.85
CA GLY A 92 18.37 0.65 4.46
C GLY A 92 18.59 0.62 5.97
N ALA A 93 18.74 1.79 6.55
CA ALA A 93 18.85 1.99 7.98
C ALA A 93 18.07 3.26 8.38
N GLU A 94 17.72 3.39 9.66
CA GLU A 94 16.91 4.49 10.16
C GLU A 94 17.51 5.87 9.83
N LYS A 95 18.84 6.00 9.95
CA LYS A 95 19.55 7.27 9.73
C LYS A 95 19.90 7.56 8.27
N MET A 96 19.66 6.63 7.36
CA MET A 96 19.93 6.84 5.93
C MET A 96 18.78 7.62 5.29
N ASP A 97 19.08 8.62 4.46
CA ASP A 97 18.07 9.36 3.70
C ASP A 97 17.50 8.55 2.55
N ILE A 98 18.35 7.79 1.90
CA ILE A 98 18.04 7.01 0.70
C ILE A 98 18.31 5.53 0.97
N TRP A 99 17.31 4.71 0.68
CA TRP A 99 17.43 3.26 0.69
C TRP A 99 17.68 2.72 -0.70
N THR A 100 18.34 1.58 -0.78
CA THR A 100 18.66 0.95 -2.05
C THR A 100 18.02 -0.43 -2.14
N ALA A 101 17.41 -0.73 -3.28
CA ALA A 101 16.97 -2.07 -3.63
C ALA A 101 17.78 -2.63 -4.80
N MET A 102 18.21 -3.86 -4.67
CA MET A 102 18.97 -4.61 -5.69
C MET A 102 18.11 -5.76 -6.19
N GLY A 103 17.43 -5.53 -7.30
CA GLY A 103 16.70 -6.57 -8.02
C GLY A 103 17.65 -7.37 -8.96
N ARG A 104 17.08 -8.37 -9.66
CA ARG A 104 17.86 -9.26 -10.54
C ARG A 104 18.63 -8.54 -11.64
N LYS A 105 18.09 -7.44 -12.19
CA LYS A 105 18.66 -6.73 -13.34
C LYS A 105 18.89 -5.25 -13.11
N ARG A 106 18.36 -4.69 -12.03
CA ARG A 106 18.40 -3.24 -11.78
C ARG A 106 18.62 -2.97 -10.31
N ARG A 107 19.43 -1.94 -10.05
CA ARG A 107 19.52 -1.27 -8.77
C ARG A 107 18.66 -0.01 -8.85
N TYR A 108 17.85 0.25 -7.85
CA TYR A 108 17.12 1.50 -7.71
C TYR A 108 17.16 2.03 -6.28
N GLN A 109 16.94 3.29 -6.13
CA GLN A 109 16.97 4.01 -4.86
C GLN A 109 15.59 4.62 -4.60
N PHE A 110 15.24 4.72 -3.33
CA PHE A 110 14.00 5.34 -2.88
C PHE A 110 14.22 5.99 -1.52
N ASP A 111 13.40 7.00 -1.20
CA ASP A 111 13.47 7.73 0.06
C ASP A 111 13.19 6.82 1.25
N ASN A 112 13.84 7.13 2.38
CA ASN A 112 13.62 6.42 3.63
C ASN A 112 12.14 6.52 4.06
N PRO A 113 11.41 5.39 4.14
CA PRO A 113 9.99 5.40 4.47
C PRO A 113 9.71 5.70 5.96
N ILE A 114 10.72 5.68 6.82
CA ILE A 114 10.56 5.91 8.27
C ILE A 114 10.22 7.38 8.55
N ARG A 115 10.83 8.31 7.82
CA ARG A 115 10.63 9.75 8.04
C ARG A 115 9.17 10.19 7.87
N PRO A 116 8.51 9.91 6.73
CA PRO A 116 7.11 10.32 6.55
C PRO A 116 6.14 9.59 7.48
N MET A 117 6.54 8.49 8.09
CA MET A 117 5.71 7.76 9.05
C MET A 117 5.43 8.58 10.33
N HIS A 118 6.34 9.44 10.74
CA HIS A 118 6.16 10.33 11.90
C HIS A 118 4.97 11.27 11.72
N ASP A 119 4.89 11.89 10.54
CA ASP A 119 3.80 12.84 10.20
C ASP A 119 2.47 12.10 10.12
N ARG A 120 2.45 10.91 9.53
CA ARG A 120 1.26 10.04 9.46
C ARG A 120 0.74 9.67 10.84
N VAL A 121 1.62 9.25 11.74
CA VAL A 121 1.25 8.91 13.13
C VAL A 121 0.74 10.14 13.87
N THR A 122 1.37 11.29 13.69
CA THR A 122 0.94 12.54 14.31
C THR A 122 -0.47 12.92 13.85
N ALA A 123 -0.73 12.89 12.54
CA ALA A 123 -2.05 13.16 11.98
C ALA A 123 -3.13 12.20 12.53
N VAL A 124 -2.81 10.90 12.63
CA VAL A 124 -3.74 9.91 13.19
C VAL A 124 -3.97 10.15 14.68
N LYS A 125 -2.94 10.46 15.46
CA LYS A 125 -3.09 10.75 16.90
C LYS A 125 -3.93 12.00 17.20
N LEU A 126 -3.91 12.98 16.33
CA LEU A 126 -4.78 14.16 16.43
C LEU A 126 -6.27 13.78 16.27
N LEU A 127 -6.57 12.84 15.38
CA LEU A 127 -7.92 12.35 15.14
C LEU A 127 -8.36 11.26 16.13
N ALA A 128 -7.41 10.56 16.73
CA ALA A 128 -7.62 9.43 17.64
C ALA A 128 -6.87 9.62 18.96
N PRO A 129 -7.15 10.68 19.74
CA PRO A 129 -6.48 10.92 21.01
C PRO A 129 -6.77 9.77 21.99
N GLY A 130 -5.72 9.25 22.64
CA GLY A 130 -5.86 8.16 23.61
C GLY A 130 -5.94 6.75 23.00
N CYS A 131 -5.95 6.60 21.67
CA CYS A 131 -5.83 5.29 21.03
C CYS A 131 -4.39 4.76 21.12
N ASP A 132 -4.28 3.44 21.39
CA ASP A 132 -3.00 2.74 21.23
C ASP A 132 -2.67 2.65 19.73
N THR A 133 -1.81 3.57 19.27
CA THR A 133 -1.46 3.73 17.86
C THR A 133 -0.05 3.21 17.61
N ALA A 134 0.08 2.22 16.73
CA ALA A 134 1.34 1.64 16.32
C ALA A 134 1.62 1.88 14.83
N ALA A 135 2.80 2.35 14.49
CA ALA A 135 3.26 2.51 13.10
C ALA A 135 3.99 1.26 12.61
N ARG A 136 3.74 0.87 11.36
CA ARG A 136 4.49 -0.21 10.69
C ARG A 136 4.71 0.11 9.22
N ILE A 137 5.92 -0.16 8.76
CA ILE A 137 6.28 -0.12 7.34
C ILE A 137 6.35 -1.55 6.85
N LEU A 138 5.46 -1.91 5.93
CA LEU A 138 5.28 -3.27 5.48
C LEU A 138 5.79 -3.43 4.05
N PHE A 139 6.72 -4.34 3.86
CA PHE A 139 7.18 -4.73 2.54
C PHE A 139 6.50 -6.03 2.10
N THR A 140 6.19 -6.13 0.81
CA THR A 140 5.70 -7.39 0.23
C THR A 140 6.81 -8.45 0.23
N SER A 141 6.42 -9.73 0.08
CA SER A 141 7.35 -10.87 -0.03
C SER A 141 8.29 -10.82 -1.24
N ARG A 142 8.11 -9.85 -2.13
CA ARG A 142 9.05 -9.62 -3.25
C ARG A 142 10.39 -9.04 -2.79
N GLY A 143 10.41 -8.39 -1.63
CA GLY A 143 11.62 -7.83 -1.02
C GLY A 143 12.14 -8.68 0.13
N HIS A 144 13.43 -8.56 0.42
CA HIS A 144 14.06 -9.18 1.58
C HIS A 144 15.21 -8.29 2.10
N PHE A 145 15.56 -8.45 3.37
CA PHE A 145 16.55 -7.63 4.05
C PHE A 145 17.77 -8.46 4.46
N PRO A 146 18.81 -8.60 3.62
CA PRO A 146 19.93 -9.49 3.88
C PRO A 146 20.86 -9.02 5.02
N LYS A 147 20.82 -7.74 5.35
CA LYS A 147 21.62 -7.13 6.45
C LYS A 147 20.77 -6.74 7.66
N GLY A 148 19.57 -7.31 7.79
CA GLY A 148 18.61 -6.87 8.80
C GLY A 148 17.84 -5.63 8.37
N ARG A 149 16.94 -5.19 9.23
CA ARG A 149 16.02 -4.07 9.00
C ARG A 149 15.85 -3.23 10.27
N PRO A 150 15.52 -1.94 10.13
CA PRO A 150 15.21 -1.08 11.27
C PRO A 150 13.93 -1.52 12.01
N ASP A 151 13.78 -1.03 13.23
CA ASP A 151 12.56 -1.22 14.00
C ASP A 151 11.34 -0.63 13.28
N GLY A 152 10.19 -1.27 13.44
CA GLY A 152 8.95 -0.86 12.76
C GLY A 152 8.85 -1.27 11.30
N VAL A 153 9.90 -1.82 10.69
CA VAL A 153 9.92 -2.36 9.32
C VAL A 153 9.76 -3.87 9.35
N GLN A 154 8.78 -4.41 8.62
CA GLN A 154 8.46 -5.84 8.62
C GLN A 154 8.04 -6.30 7.23
N LEU A 155 8.04 -7.60 6.99
CA LEU A 155 7.32 -8.17 5.86
C LEU A 155 5.82 -8.26 6.19
N LEU A 156 4.98 -8.09 5.18
CA LEU A 156 3.52 -8.14 5.34
C LEU A 156 3.06 -9.45 5.99
N GLU A 157 3.64 -10.57 5.58
CA GLU A 157 3.31 -11.88 6.12
C GLU A 157 3.68 -12.02 7.60
N GLU A 158 4.84 -11.48 7.99
CA GLU A 158 5.28 -11.52 9.39
C GLU A 158 4.39 -10.66 10.29
N PHE A 159 3.97 -9.50 9.79
CA PHE A 159 3.00 -8.65 10.48
C PHE A 159 1.63 -9.33 10.59
N ALA A 160 1.17 -9.97 9.52
CA ALA A 160 -0.16 -10.58 9.46
C ALA A 160 -0.30 -11.84 10.31
N GLN A 161 0.73 -12.68 10.40
CA GLN A 161 0.68 -13.98 11.07
C GLN A 161 0.16 -13.95 12.53
N PRO A 162 0.70 -13.12 13.44
CA PRO A 162 0.22 -13.06 14.82
C PRO A 162 -1.21 -12.54 14.91
N LEU A 163 -1.60 -11.59 14.04
CA LEU A 163 -2.95 -11.04 14.01
C LEU A 163 -3.98 -12.05 13.50
N LEU A 164 -3.63 -12.85 12.49
CA LEU A 164 -4.46 -13.96 12.01
C LEU A 164 -4.68 -15.00 13.12
N ARG A 165 -3.62 -15.39 13.83
CA ARG A 165 -3.75 -16.34 14.97
C ARG A 165 -4.63 -15.77 16.08
N ALA A 166 -4.52 -14.48 16.36
CA ALA A 166 -5.37 -13.80 17.34
C ALA A 166 -6.84 -13.76 16.89
N LYS A 167 -7.10 -13.58 15.59
CA LYS A 167 -8.46 -13.57 15.04
C LYS A 167 -9.13 -14.94 15.10
N GLN A 168 -8.39 -16.02 14.94
CA GLN A 168 -8.89 -17.39 15.06
C GLN A 168 -9.38 -17.74 16.48
N LYS A 169 -8.88 -17.03 17.52
CA LYS A 169 -9.32 -17.22 18.90
C LYS A 169 -10.69 -16.64 19.22
N GLY A 170 -11.30 -15.91 18.29
CA GLY A 170 -12.64 -15.36 18.38
C GLY A 170 -12.73 -13.89 17.98
N PRO A 171 -13.94 -13.37 17.78
CA PRO A 171 -14.17 -11.97 17.49
C PRO A 171 -13.82 -11.14 18.73
N VAL A 172 -13.12 -10.02 18.52
CA VAL A 172 -12.89 -9.02 19.56
C VAL A 172 -13.91 -7.92 19.36
N SER A 173 -14.72 -7.64 20.40
CA SER A 173 -15.64 -6.50 20.37
C SER A 173 -14.83 -5.20 20.30
N ILE A 174 -15.19 -4.32 19.38
CA ILE A 174 -14.63 -2.97 19.32
C ILE A 174 -15.35 -2.15 20.39
N PRO A 175 -14.65 -1.59 21.38
CA PRO A 175 -15.26 -0.73 22.38
C PRO A 175 -15.91 0.52 21.77
N ASP A 176 -16.97 1.05 22.42
CA ASP A 176 -17.76 2.17 21.88
C ASP A 176 -16.92 3.46 21.73
N ASP A 177 -15.95 3.67 22.60
CA ASP A 177 -14.98 4.75 22.50
C ASP A 177 -14.20 4.68 21.18
N LEU A 178 -13.73 3.49 20.81
CA LEU A 178 -13.01 3.27 19.56
C LEU A 178 -13.90 3.28 18.33
N GLN A 179 -15.17 2.92 18.45
CA GLN A 179 -16.13 3.08 17.35
C GLN A 179 -16.31 4.55 16.99
N SER A 180 -16.44 5.40 18.01
CA SER A 180 -16.57 6.85 17.83
C SER A 180 -15.32 7.47 17.19
N VAL A 181 -14.14 7.08 17.66
CA VAL A 181 -12.85 7.50 17.09
C VAL A 181 -12.71 7.05 15.63
N TRP A 182 -13.03 5.78 15.34
CA TRP A 182 -12.99 5.27 13.97
C TRP A 182 -13.90 6.05 13.02
N ASN A 183 -15.12 6.36 13.46
CA ASN A 183 -16.06 7.15 12.66
C ASN A 183 -15.53 8.57 12.42
N GLY A 184 -14.90 9.20 13.43
CA GLY A 184 -14.23 10.48 13.28
C GLY A 184 -13.10 10.46 12.25
N ILE A 185 -12.27 9.40 12.26
CA ILE A 185 -11.25 9.20 11.24
C ILE A 185 -11.88 9.07 9.85
N CYS A 186 -12.96 8.26 9.72
CA CYS A 186 -13.66 8.08 8.45
C CYS A 186 -14.31 9.38 7.92
N GLU A 187 -14.73 10.27 8.81
CA GLU A 187 -15.30 11.59 8.46
C GLU A 187 -14.22 12.58 8.00
N ALA A 188 -13.08 12.58 8.69
CA ALA A 188 -11.95 13.45 8.36
C ALA A 188 -11.20 12.97 7.12
N ALA A 189 -11.29 11.68 6.79
CA ALA A 189 -10.57 11.08 5.68
C ALA A 189 -11.14 11.50 4.33
N ASN A 190 -10.30 12.08 3.49
CA ASN A 190 -10.56 12.27 2.07
C ASN A 190 -10.05 11.05 1.32
N VAL A 191 -10.95 10.36 0.59
CA VAL A 191 -10.58 9.18 -0.20
C VAL A 191 -9.97 9.63 -1.52
N LEU A 192 -8.85 9.04 -1.91
CA LEU A 192 -8.26 9.28 -3.22
C LEU A 192 -9.23 8.87 -4.35
N PRO A 193 -9.26 9.60 -5.48
CA PRO A 193 -10.15 9.28 -6.61
C PRO A 193 -10.02 7.81 -7.03
N GLY A 194 -11.18 7.14 -7.22
CA GLY A 194 -11.23 5.74 -7.63
C GLY A 194 -11.15 4.70 -6.50
N ARG A 195 -11.22 5.13 -5.24
CA ARG A 195 -11.23 4.24 -4.06
C ARG A 195 -12.57 4.25 -3.34
N GLU A 196 -12.88 3.15 -2.66
CA GLU A 196 -14.08 3.04 -1.83
C GLU A 196 -13.95 3.90 -0.57
N ARG A 197 -15.03 4.58 -0.20
CA ARG A 197 -15.08 5.30 1.09
C ARG A 197 -14.94 4.33 2.25
N PRO A 198 -14.28 4.75 3.36
CA PRO A 198 -14.19 3.93 4.56
C PRO A 198 -15.59 3.63 5.12
N GLU A 199 -15.76 2.40 5.57
CA GLU A 199 -17.01 1.93 6.16
C GLU A 199 -17.16 2.42 7.60
N ARG A 200 -18.22 3.17 7.87
CA ARG A 200 -18.58 3.61 9.23
C ARG A 200 -19.22 2.48 10.01
N ILE A 201 -18.99 2.46 11.30
CA ILE A 201 -19.70 1.54 12.20
C ILE A 201 -21.06 2.14 12.50
N SER A 202 -22.14 1.44 12.10
CA SER A 202 -23.50 1.83 12.52
C SER A 202 -23.67 1.54 14.00
N ARG A 203 -24.22 2.48 14.74
CA ARG A 203 -24.70 2.22 16.10
C ARG A 203 -25.93 1.32 15.98
N SER A 204 -25.85 0.11 16.49
CA SER A 204 -26.99 -0.76 16.71
C SER A 204 -27.66 -0.42 18.02
#